data_b63885e16d11bcf1cc186185dea7d85b
#
_entry.id   b63885e16d11bcf1cc186185dea7d85b
#
_cell.length_a   1.000
_cell.length_b   1.000
_cell.length_c   1.000
_cell.angle_alpha   90.00
_cell.angle_beta   90.00
_cell.angle_gamma   90.00
#
_symmetry.space_group_name_H-M   'P 1'
#
loop_
_entity.id
_entity.type
_entity.pdbx_description
1 polymer ?
#
loop_
_entity_poly.entity_id
_entity_poly.type
_entity_poly.pdbx_seq_one_letter_code
_entity_poly.pdbx_strand_id
1 'polypeptide(L)'
;MNNHTSFTSSWIESFILKGKIEDNFSFITKTFTVILCSLILVLSAKIKVDLYPVPMTLQPLAILMISMLCGRNIAVATVSLYLFQGMIGLPVFAYGGGLPYLMGPTGGFLFGFLVASLIIGELADRGWGKVLFKSVFAMMLGMLIIYLFGIVQLSMIKGFEFAILKGMQPFIIGDFYKLILASILLPQIWKLTKISK
;
A
#
# COMPACT_ATOMS: atom_id res chain seq x y z
N MET A 1 10.25 -4.38 37.33
CA MET A 1 8.94 -4.85 36.84
C MET A 1 8.44 -3.86 35.83
N ASN A 2 8.78 -4.02 34.56
CA ASN A 2 8.34 -3.17 33.45
C ASN A 2 7.63 -4.06 32.43
N ASN A 3 6.30 -4.21 32.62
CA ASN A 3 5.43 -4.83 31.62
C ASN A 3 5.06 -3.79 30.56
N HIS A 4 5.95 -3.54 29.61
CA HIS A 4 5.59 -2.97 28.32
C HIS A 4 5.32 -4.11 27.34
N THR A 5 4.19 -4.79 27.48
CA THR A 5 3.62 -5.57 26.39
C THR A 5 3.05 -4.59 25.39
N SER A 6 3.89 -4.16 24.46
CA SER A 6 3.48 -3.37 23.31
C SER A 6 2.45 -4.17 22.51
N PHE A 7 1.25 -3.65 22.39
CA PHE A 7 0.12 -4.17 21.61
C PHE A 7 0.36 -3.99 20.09
N THR A 8 1.54 -4.34 19.63
CA THR A 8 1.93 -4.28 18.22
C THR A 8 1.95 -5.67 17.64
N SER A 9 0.83 -6.16 17.16
CA SER A 9 0.85 -7.40 16.38
C SER A 9 0.27 -7.16 15.01
N SER A 10 1.13 -6.74 14.08
CA SER A 10 0.89 -6.96 12.66
C SER A 10 0.74 -8.48 12.41
N TRP A 11 0.08 -8.86 11.36
CA TRP A 11 -0.11 -10.27 10.98
C TRP A 11 1.23 -11.03 10.93
N ILE A 12 2.28 -10.40 10.44
CA ILE A 12 3.63 -10.93 10.34
C ILE A 12 4.27 -11.11 11.72
N GLU A 13 4.13 -10.13 12.63
CA GLU A 13 4.62 -10.28 13.99
C GLU A 13 3.92 -11.41 14.75
N SER A 14 2.60 -11.59 14.55
CA SER A 14 1.89 -12.72 15.18
C SER A 14 2.33 -14.07 14.63
N PHE A 15 2.79 -14.14 13.39
CA PHE A 15 3.33 -15.34 12.76
C PHE A 15 4.78 -15.60 13.21
N ILE A 16 5.58 -14.55 13.33
CA ILE A 16 6.99 -14.61 13.77
C ILE A 16 7.09 -14.91 15.27
N LEU A 17 6.24 -14.31 16.12
CA LEU A 17 6.26 -14.52 17.58
C LEU A 17 5.84 -15.93 18.02
N LYS A 18 5.28 -16.75 17.13
CA LYS A 18 4.92 -18.14 17.43
C LYS A 18 6.11 -19.10 17.46
N GLY A 19 7.27 -18.72 16.92
CA GLY A 19 8.52 -19.42 17.07
C GLY A 19 9.47 -18.58 17.94
N LYS A 20 10.18 -19.15 18.89
CA LYS A 20 11.40 -18.58 19.49
C LYS A 20 12.44 -18.44 18.37
N ILE A 21 12.31 -17.38 17.57
CA ILE A 21 13.13 -17.21 16.38
C ILE A 21 14.23 -16.23 16.77
N GLU A 22 15.47 -16.69 16.65
CA GLU A 22 16.67 -15.86 16.76
C GLU A 22 16.52 -14.60 15.93
N ASP A 23 17.05 -13.47 16.38
CA ASP A 23 16.92 -12.14 15.74
C ASP A 23 17.25 -12.15 14.24
N ASN A 24 18.24 -12.97 13.85
CA ASN A 24 18.64 -13.14 12.45
C ASN A 24 17.53 -13.73 11.56
N PHE A 25 16.77 -14.70 12.05
CA PHE A 25 15.67 -15.30 11.31
C PHE A 25 14.50 -14.32 11.15
N SER A 26 14.26 -13.50 12.15
CA SER A 26 13.27 -12.42 12.09
C SER A 26 13.63 -11.40 10.99
N PHE A 27 14.91 -11.03 10.88
CA PHE A 27 15.39 -10.13 9.83
C PHE A 27 15.23 -10.72 8.42
N ILE A 28 15.64 -11.97 8.22
CA ILE A 28 15.51 -12.68 6.94
C ILE A 28 14.04 -12.76 6.51
N THR A 29 13.15 -13.13 7.44
CA THR A 29 11.72 -13.24 7.15
C THR A 29 11.11 -11.89 6.77
N LYS A 30 11.46 -10.81 7.47
CA LYS A 30 10.99 -9.46 7.15
C LYS A 30 11.49 -9.02 5.78
N THR A 31 12.76 -9.24 5.47
CA THR A 31 13.35 -8.90 4.17
C THR A 31 12.68 -9.68 3.04
N PHE A 32 12.49 -10.98 3.20
CA PHE A 32 11.78 -11.81 2.23
C PHE A 32 10.34 -11.32 1.99
N THR A 33 9.65 -10.94 3.06
CA THR A 33 8.29 -10.38 2.97
C THR A 33 8.26 -9.07 2.20
N VAL A 34 9.20 -8.16 2.46
CA VAL A 34 9.32 -6.88 1.73
C VAL A 34 9.52 -7.12 0.25
N ILE A 35 10.41 -8.05 -0.13
CA ILE A 35 10.65 -8.42 -1.53
C ILE A 35 9.38 -9.00 -2.16
N LEU A 36 8.73 -9.94 -1.51
CA LEU A 36 7.50 -10.57 -2.01
C LEU A 36 6.39 -9.53 -2.19
N CYS A 37 6.17 -8.66 -1.21
CA CYS A 37 5.18 -7.59 -1.29
C CYS A 37 5.53 -6.57 -2.40
N SER A 38 6.81 -6.27 -2.62
CA SER A 38 7.24 -5.42 -3.73
C SER A 38 6.91 -6.06 -5.08
N LEU A 39 7.11 -7.37 -5.25
CA LEU A 39 6.69 -8.09 -6.45
C LEU A 39 5.16 -8.05 -6.66
N ILE A 40 4.37 -8.15 -5.58
CA ILE A 40 2.90 -7.98 -5.64
C ILE A 40 2.56 -6.57 -6.15
N LEU A 41 3.27 -5.53 -5.70
CA LEU A 41 3.07 -4.17 -6.21
C LEU A 41 3.42 -4.05 -7.70
N VAL A 42 4.52 -4.67 -8.14
CA VAL A 42 4.89 -4.71 -9.56
C VAL A 42 3.80 -5.39 -10.39
N LEU A 43 3.32 -6.56 -9.97
CA LEU A 43 2.25 -7.28 -10.66
C LEU A 43 0.95 -6.45 -10.69
N SER A 44 0.58 -5.82 -9.58
CA SER A 44 -0.61 -4.98 -9.48
C SER A 44 -0.53 -3.74 -10.37
N ALA A 45 0.68 -3.23 -10.66
CA ALA A 45 0.91 -2.14 -11.60
C ALA A 45 0.66 -2.56 -13.06
N LYS A 46 0.88 -3.85 -13.39
CA LYS A 46 0.66 -4.38 -14.74
C LYS A 46 -0.81 -4.71 -15.01
N ILE A 47 -1.61 -4.90 -13.97
CA ILE A 47 -3.06 -5.06 -14.09
C ILE A 47 -3.69 -3.66 -14.10
N LYS A 48 -3.94 -3.14 -15.31
CA LYS A 48 -4.34 -1.76 -15.52
C LYS A 48 -5.40 -1.60 -16.60
N VAL A 49 -6.16 -0.52 -16.48
CA VAL A 49 -6.97 0.03 -17.57
C VAL A 49 -6.28 1.30 -18.04
N ASP A 50 -6.03 1.36 -19.34
CA ASP A 50 -5.28 2.47 -19.93
C ASP A 50 -6.20 3.71 -20.02
N LEU A 51 -5.95 4.65 -19.13
CA LEU A 51 -6.58 5.97 -19.09
C LEU A 51 -5.50 7.04 -19.26
N TYR A 52 -5.86 8.16 -19.90
CA TYR A 52 -4.95 9.28 -20.07
C TYR A 52 -5.28 10.40 -19.09
N PRO A 53 -4.29 10.99 -18.40
CA PRO A 53 -2.84 10.75 -18.47
C PRO A 53 -2.34 9.73 -17.43
N VAL A 54 -3.20 9.21 -16.59
CA VAL A 54 -2.86 8.30 -15.47
C VAL A 54 -3.61 6.98 -15.66
N PRO A 55 -2.94 5.83 -15.67
CA PRO A 55 -3.60 4.53 -15.78
C PRO A 55 -4.33 4.18 -14.49
N MET A 56 -5.48 3.54 -14.58
CA MET A 56 -6.13 2.92 -13.43
C MET A 56 -5.51 1.54 -13.21
N THR A 57 -4.87 1.32 -12.06
CA THR A 57 -4.19 0.06 -11.73
C THR A 57 -4.82 -0.62 -10.50
N LEU A 58 -4.42 -1.86 -10.23
CA LEU A 58 -4.74 -2.52 -8.95
C LEU A 58 -3.82 -2.12 -7.80
N GLN A 59 -2.83 -1.26 -8.02
CA GLN A 59 -1.86 -0.84 -7.00
C GLN A 59 -2.51 -0.24 -5.74
N PRO A 60 -3.51 0.65 -5.81
CA PRO A 60 -4.16 1.15 -4.59
C PRO A 60 -4.70 0.03 -3.71
N LEU A 61 -5.35 -1.00 -4.29
CA LEU A 61 -5.81 -2.16 -3.55
C LEU A 61 -4.65 -2.89 -2.87
N ALA A 62 -3.57 -3.17 -3.61
CA ALA A 62 -2.40 -3.87 -3.07
C ALA A 62 -1.74 -3.08 -1.93
N ILE A 63 -1.57 -1.76 -2.07
CA ILE A 63 -1.04 -0.87 -1.02
C ILE A 63 -1.89 -0.91 0.24
N LEU A 64 -3.21 -0.75 0.11
CA LEU A 64 -4.13 -0.78 1.23
C LEU A 64 -4.05 -2.11 1.98
N MET A 65 -4.05 -3.23 1.24
CA MET A 65 -3.98 -4.57 1.82
C MET A 65 -2.64 -4.84 2.49
N ILE A 66 -1.51 -4.56 1.82
CA ILE A 66 -0.16 -4.75 2.37
C ILE A 66 0.00 -3.92 3.65
N SER A 67 -0.43 -2.67 3.65
CA SER A 67 -0.29 -1.78 4.81
C SER A 67 -1.13 -2.28 6.00
N MET A 68 -2.35 -2.73 5.76
CA MET A 68 -3.23 -3.27 6.82
C MET A 68 -2.78 -4.63 7.37
N LEU A 69 -2.15 -5.47 6.54
CA LEU A 69 -1.72 -6.81 6.95
C LEU A 69 -0.33 -6.81 7.58
N CYS A 70 0.59 -6.05 7.00
CA CYS A 70 2.02 -6.12 7.34
C CYS A 70 2.46 -5.05 8.35
N GLY A 71 1.63 -4.02 8.59
CA GLY A 71 1.97 -2.91 9.45
C GLY A 71 2.96 -1.92 8.83
N ARG A 72 3.28 -0.88 9.58
CA ARG A 72 4.03 0.29 9.12
C ARG A 72 5.40 -0.05 8.53
N ASN A 73 6.23 -0.77 9.30
CA ASN A 73 7.64 -0.94 8.93
C ASN A 73 7.80 -1.72 7.61
N ILE A 74 7.03 -2.79 7.43
CA ILE A 74 7.08 -3.62 6.23
C ILE A 74 6.42 -2.91 5.05
N ALA A 75 5.27 -2.27 5.27
CA ALA A 75 4.58 -1.56 4.20
C ALA A 75 5.44 -0.41 3.63
N VAL A 76 6.02 0.42 4.51
CA VAL A 76 6.90 1.52 4.09
C VAL A 76 8.15 0.99 3.39
N ALA A 77 8.80 -0.04 3.93
CA ALA A 77 9.97 -0.66 3.30
C ALA A 77 9.61 -1.24 1.91
N THR A 78 8.44 -1.87 1.79
CA THR A 78 7.94 -2.42 0.52
C THR A 78 7.74 -1.34 -0.54
N VAL A 79 7.04 -0.26 -0.18
CA VAL A 79 6.77 0.84 -1.13
C VAL A 79 8.06 1.58 -1.46
N SER A 80 8.95 1.80 -0.48
CA SER A 80 10.27 2.40 -0.71
C SER A 80 11.12 1.57 -1.67
N LEU A 81 11.16 0.24 -1.49
CA LEU A 81 11.85 -0.66 -2.40
C LEU A 81 11.26 -0.59 -3.81
N TYR A 82 9.93 -0.63 -3.93
CA TYR A 82 9.23 -0.53 -5.20
C TYR A 82 9.56 0.79 -5.95
N LEU A 83 9.50 1.93 -5.23
CA LEU A 83 9.85 3.23 -5.80
C LEU A 83 11.31 3.31 -6.20
N PHE A 84 12.22 2.76 -5.38
CA PHE A 84 13.65 2.71 -5.69
C PHE A 84 13.92 1.87 -6.95
N GLN A 85 13.32 0.70 -7.06
CA GLN A 85 13.41 -0.14 -8.27
C GLN A 85 12.98 0.64 -9.53
N GLY A 86 11.85 1.35 -9.44
CA GLY A 86 11.38 2.18 -10.55
C GLY A 86 12.30 3.36 -10.84
N MET A 87 12.83 4.02 -9.82
CA MET A 87 13.71 5.18 -9.95
C MET A 87 15.03 4.84 -10.68
N ILE A 88 15.61 3.68 -10.43
CA ILE A 88 16.82 3.20 -11.12
C ILE A 88 16.55 2.67 -12.54
N GLY A 89 15.31 2.80 -13.04
CA GLY A 89 14.95 2.47 -14.42
C GLY A 89 14.36 1.08 -14.64
N LEU A 90 14.17 0.27 -13.59
CA LEU A 90 13.48 -1.01 -13.75
C LEU A 90 12.03 -0.77 -14.19
N PRO A 91 11.47 -1.58 -15.12
CA PRO A 91 10.13 -1.37 -15.67
C PRO A 91 9.02 -1.85 -14.71
N VAL A 92 9.08 -1.43 -13.45
CA VAL A 92 8.16 -1.85 -12.38
C VAL A 92 6.86 -1.03 -12.33
N PHE A 93 6.85 0.19 -12.86
CA PHE A 93 5.66 1.03 -12.95
C PHE A 93 4.74 0.58 -14.08
N ALA A 94 3.55 1.15 -14.17
CA ALA A 94 2.52 0.74 -15.12
C ALA A 94 3.00 0.77 -16.60
N TYR A 95 3.80 1.77 -16.97
CA TYR A 95 4.32 1.94 -18.35
C TYR A 95 5.85 1.92 -18.44
N GLY A 96 6.57 1.54 -17.39
CA GLY A 96 8.03 1.49 -17.43
C GLY A 96 8.66 1.85 -16.09
N GLY A 97 9.67 2.70 -16.10
CA GLY A 97 10.44 3.15 -14.94
C GLY A 97 11.24 4.40 -15.26
N GLY A 98 12.12 4.77 -14.33
CA GLY A 98 13.01 5.92 -14.43
C GLY A 98 12.48 7.17 -13.72
N LEU A 99 13.42 8.09 -13.42
CA LEU A 99 13.10 9.39 -12.81
C LEU A 99 12.08 10.20 -13.61
N PRO A 100 12.12 10.23 -14.97
CA PRO A 100 11.11 10.95 -15.75
C PRO A 100 9.68 10.47 -15.50
N TYR A 101 9.50 9.17 -15.18
CA TYR A 101 8.20 8.63 -14.83
C TYR A 101 7.66 9.22 -13.51
N LEU A 102 8.53 9.34 -12.50
CA LEU A 102 8.20 9.95 -11.21
C LEU A 102 7.93 11.45 -11.30
N MET A 103 8.55 12.14 -12.24
CA MET A 103 8.30 13.55 -12.52
C MET A 103 7.04 13.77 -13.38
N GLY A 104 6.51 12.72 -13.97
CA GLY A 104 5.34 12.74 -14.84
C GLY A 104 4.00 12.75 -14.09
N PRO A 105 2.88 12.64 -14.82
CA PRO A 105 1.52 12.75 -14.29
C PRO A 105 1.16 11.74 -13.18
N THR A 106 1.83 10.58 -13.14
CA THR A 106 1.58 9.51 -12.16
C THR A 106 2.44 9.60 -10.91
N GLY A 107 3.51 10.41 -10.93
CA GLY A 107 4.50 10.43 -9.84
C GLY A 107 3.90 10.81 -8.49
N GLY A 108 3.00 11.81 -8.44
CA GLY A 108 2.34 12.20 -7.20
C GLY A 108 1.55 11.07 -6.56
N PHE A 109 0.85 10.26 -7.36
CA PHE A 109 0.16 9.07 -6.86
C PHE A 109 1.14 8.06 -6.27
N LEU A 110 2.31 7.87 -6.88
CA LEU A 110 3.35 6.97 -6.38
C LEU A 110 3.95 7.47 -5.06
N PHE A 111 4.19 8.78 -4.91
CA PHE A 111 4.56 9.37 -3.62
C PHE A 111 3.42 9.24 -2.60
N GLY A 112 2.18 9.43 -3.02
CA GLY A 112 0.99 9.18 -2.20
C GLY A 112 0.94 7.76 -1.65
N PHE A 113 1.40 6.74 -2.40
CA PHE A 113 1.52 5.36 -1.92
C PHE A 113 2.43 5.24 -0.71
N LEU A 114 3.57 5.94 -0.71
CA LEU A 114 4.50 5.92 0.41
C LEU A 114 3.88 6.53 1.67
N VAL A 115 3.27 7.72 1.54
CA VAL A 115 2.62 8.39 2.68
C VAL A 115 1.40 7.61 3.18
N ALA A 116 0.60 7.06 2.27
CA ALA A 116 -0.53 6.21 2.62
C ALA A 116 -0.07 4.94 3.36
N SER A 117 1.01 4.27 2.90
CA SER A 117 1.53 3.08 3.56
C SER A 117 2.03 3.37 4.97
N LEU A 118 2.61 4.55 5.20
CA LEU A 118 3.03 5.00 6.53
C LEU A 118 1.83 5.13 7.48
N ILE A 119 0.80 5.86 7.05
CA ILE A 119 -0.36 6.18 7.91
C ILE A 119 -1.24 4.95 8.13
N ILE A 120 -1.55 4.21 7.06
CA ILE A 120 -2.38 2.99 7.18
C ILE A 120 -1.65 1.93 7.98
N GLY A 121 -0.34 1.75 7.75
CA GLY A 121 0.48 0.80 8.49
C GLY A 121 0.54 1.13 9.98
N GLU A 122 0.67 2.39 10.35
CA GLU A 122 0.61 2.83 11.75
C GLU A 122 -0.76 2.54 12.39
N LEU A 123 -1.85 2.77 11.67
CA LEU A 123 -3.20 2.42 12.16
C LEU A 123 -3.39 0.91 12.28
N ALA A 124 -2.80 0.14 11.37
CA ALA A 124 -2.80 -1.33 11.44
C ALA A 124 -2.06 -1.83 12.68
N ASP A 125 -0.89 -1.27 12.99
CA ASP A 125 -0.10 -1.60 14.19
C ASP A 125 -0.86 -1.25 15.48
N ARG A 126 -1.74 -0.26 15.45
CA ARG A 126 -2.68 0.05 16.54
C ARG A 126 -3.91 -0.88 16.59
N GLY A 127 -3.94 -1.94 15.77
CA GLY A 127 -4.99 -2.95 15.77
C GLY A 127 -6.23 -2.60 14.95
N TRP A 128 -6.20 -1.53 14.15
CA TRP A 128 -7.34 -1.13 13.33
C TRP A 128 -7.70 -2.19 12.26
N GLY A 129 -6.73 -2.94 11.77
CA GLY A 129 -6.94 -4.02 10.80
C GLY A 129 -7.82 -5.17 11.31
N LYS A 130 -8.01 -5.29 12.63
CA LYS A 130 -8.83 -6.35 13.25
C LYS A 130 -10.32 -5.99 13.36
N VAL A 131 -10.67 -4.72 13.18
CA VAL A 131 -12.04 -4.20 13.30
C VAL A 131 -12.49 -3.66 11.96
N LEU A 132 -13.53 -4.25 11.37
CA LEU A 132 -13.99 -3.94 10.02
C LEU A 132 -14.19 -2.42 9.78
N PHE A 133 -14.94 -1.76 10.65
CA PHE A 133 -15.20 -0.32 10.52
C PHE A 133 -13.93 0.53 10.55
N LYS A 134 -12.98 0.20 11.46
CA LYS A 134 -11.70 0.92 11.57
C LYS A 134 -10.82 0.67 10.35
N SER A 135 -10.80 -0.56 9.84
CA SER A 135 -9.99 -0.89 8.66
C SER A 135 -10.52 -0.20 7.40
N VAL A 136 -11.84 -0.17 7.20
CA VAL A 136 -12.46 0.56 6.08
C VAL A 136 -12.13 2.06 6.17
N PHE A 137 -12.29 2.67 7.35
CA PHE A 137 -11.96 4.08 7.54
C PHE A 137 -10.49 4.39 7.27
N ALA A 138 -9.56 3.55 7.76
CA ALA A 138 -8.14 3.70 7.51
C ALA A 138 -7.81 3.57 6.00
N MET A 139 -8.43 2.62 5.30
CA MET A 139 -8.24 2.46 3.86
C MET A 139 -8.82 3.63 3.06
N MET A 140 -9.97 4.18 3.48
CA MET A 140 -10.51 5.42 2.89
C MET A 140 -9.55 6.60 3.08
N LEU A 141 -9.00 6.76 4.28
CA LEU A 141 -7.98 7.79 4.56
C LEU A 141 -6.76 7.62 3.66
N GLY A 142 -6.27 6.39 3.50
CA GLY A 142 -5.17 6.09 2.60
C GLY A 142 -5.46 6.45 1.15
N MET A 143 -6.68 6.17 0.67
CA MET A 143 -7.09 6.54 -0.67
C MET A 143 -7.14 8.06 -0.86
N LEU A 144 -7.65 8.80 0.13
CA LEU A 144 -7.64 10.26 0.12
C LEU A 144 -6.23 10.84 0.05
N ILE A 145 -5.28 10.25 0.77
CA ILE A 145 -3.87 10.64 0.73
C ILE A 145 -3.28 10.42 -0.67
N ILE A 146 -3.56 9.26 -1.27
CA ILE A 146 -3.10 8.94 -2.63
C ILE A 146 -3.62 9.99 -3.64
N TYR A 147 -4.90 10.32 -3.57
CA TYR A 147 -5.49 11.36 -4.42
C TYR A 147 -4.89 12.75 -4.14
N LEU A 148 -4.70 13.10 -2.88
CA LEU A 148 -4.13 14.40 -2.52
C LEU A 148 -2.78 14.63 -3.22
N PHE A 149 -1.85 13.70 -3.06
CA PHE A 149 -0.52 13.81 -3.69
C PHE A 149 -0.60 13.73 -5.22
N GLY A 150 -1.43 12.83 -5.75
CA GLY A 150 -1.60 12.66 -7.19
C GLY A 150 -2.20 13.90 -7.86
N ILE A 151 -3.24 14.48 -7.28
CA ILE A 151 -3.91 15.68 -7.81
C ILE A 151 -2.97 16.89 -7.71
N VAL A 152 -2.25 17.06 -6.60
CA VAL A 152 -1.30 18.17 -6.44
C VAL A 152 -0.25 18.14 -7.56
N GLN A 153 0.43 17.04 -7.79
CA GLN A 153 1.43 16.95 -8.86
C GLN A 153 0.80 17.11 -10.24
N LEU A 154 -0.31 16.45 -10.51
CA LEU A 154 -0.99 16.56 -11.81
C LEU A 154 -1.48 17.98 -12.08
N SER A 155 -1.94 18.68 -11.05
CA SER A 155 -2.35 20.09 -11.13
C SER A 155 -1.19 21.01 -11.52
N MET A 156 0.00 20.76 -11.00
CA MET A 156 1.20 21.51 -11.36
C MET A 156 1.59 21.32 -12.83
N ILE A 157 1.29 20.14 -13.42
CA ILE A 157 1.66 19.80 -14.80
C ILE A 157 0.58 20.22 -15.81
N LYS A 158 -0.69 20.07 -15.47
CA LYS A 158 -1.82 20.18 -16.42
C LYS A 158 -2.96 21.12 -16.00
N GLY A 159 -2.83 21.70 -14.81
CA GLY A 159 -3.88 22.56 -14.22
C GLY A 159 -4.86 21.78 -13.35
N PHE A 160 -5.50 22.48 -12.42
CA PHE A 160 -6.32 21.88 -11.35
C PHE A 160 -7.59 21.21 -11.91
N GLU A 161 -8.29 21.87 -12.81
CA GLU A 161 -9.51 21.33 -13.42
C GLU A 161 -9.24 20.01 -14.14
N PHE A 162 -8.17 19.97 -14.94
CA PHE A 162 -7.74 18.74 -15.62
C PHE A 162 -7.39 17.63 -14.63
N ALA A 163 -6.70 17.97 -13.53
CA ALA A 163 -6.32 16.98 -12.51
C ALA A 163 -7.55 16.34 -11.85
N ILE A 164 -8.61 17.10 -11.56
CA ILE A 164 -9.87 16.57 -11.04
C ILE A 164 -10.59 15.71 -12.08
N LEU A 165 -10.77 16.23 -13.30
CA LEU A 165 -11.54 15.56 -14.35
C LEU A 165 -10.87 14.27 -14.85
N LYS A 166 -9.54 14.22 -14.91
CA LYS A 166 -8.78 13.10 -15.48
C LYS A 166 -7.97 12.31 -14.47
N GLY A 167 -7.62 12.89 -13.32
CA GLY A 167 -6.83 12.25 -12.28
C GLY A 167 -7.64 11.72 -11.10
N MET A 168 -8.93 12.12 -10.97
CA MET A 168 -9.78 11.67 -9.87
C MET A 168 -11.08 11.04 -10.33
N GLN A 169 -11.92 11.78 -11.09
CA GLN A 169 -13.28 11.33 -11.43
C GLN A 169 -13.36 9.92 -12.04
N PRO A 170 -12.51 9.51 -13.02
CA PRO A 170 -12.60 8.20 -13.64
C PRO A 170 -12.27 7.05 -12.67
N PHE A 171 -11.53 7.37 -11.59
CA PHE A 171 -11.03 6.36 -10.65
C PHE A 171 -12.00 6.08 -9.50
N ILE A 172 -12.86 7.04 -9.12
CA ILE A 172 -13.75 6.96 -7.95
C ILE A 172 -14.55 5.65 -7.93
N ILE A 173 -15.17 5.30 -9.05
CA ILE A 173 -16.01 4.08 -9.13
C ILE A 173 -15.13 2.83 -8.95
N GLY A 174 -14.00 2.75 -9.69
CA GLY A 174 -13.08 1.63 -9.59
C GLY A 174 -12.47 1.47 -8.21
N ASP A 175 -12.11 2.58 -7.56
CA ASP A 175 -11.52 2.58 -6.24
C ASP A 175 -12.55 2.26 -5.15
N PHE A 176 -13.81 2.63 -5.33
CA PHE A 176 -14.89 2.19 -4.47
C PHE A 176 -15.04 0.66 -4.46
N TYR A 177 -14.99 0.01 -5.64
CA TYR A 177 -14.99 -1.45 -5.72
C TYR A 177 -13.74 -2.08 -5.09
N LYS A 178 -12.57 -1.46 -5.23
CA LYS A 178 -11.33 -1.91 -4.57
C LYS A 178 -11.44 -1.84 -3.04
N LEU A 179 -12.05 -0.77 -2.50
CA LEU A 179 -12.31 -0.65 -1.06
C LEU A 179 -13.27 -1.74 -0.55
N ILE A 180 -14.35 -2.02 -1.28
CA ILE A 180 -15.27 -3.13 -0.96
C ILE A 180 -14.53 -4.46 -0.96
N LEU A 181 -13.75 -4.72 -2.01
CA LEU A 181 -12.98 -5.96 -2.12
C LEU A 181 -11.97 -6.09 -0.98
N ALA A 182 -11.22 -5.04 -0.66
CA ALA A 182 -10.29 -5.02 0.46
C ALA A 182 -11.00 -5.30 1.80
N SER A 183 -12.16 -4.69 2.03
CA SER A 183 -12.94 -4.87 3.26
C SER A 183 -13.51 -6.28 3.42
N ILE A 184 -13.77 -6.98 2.33
CA ILE A 184 -14.19 -8.40 2.34
C ILE A 184 -13.00 -9.32 2.57
N LEU A 185 -11.87 -9.08 1.89
CA LEU A 185 -10.69 -9.95 1.92
C LEU A 185 -9.94 -9.85 3.26
N LEU A 186 -9.82 -8.66 3.82
CA LEU A 186 -9.03 -8.44 5.03
C LEU A 186 -9.47 -9.28 6.22
N PRO A 187 -10.77 -9.36 6.61
CA PRO A 187 -11.21 -10.21 7.71
C PRO A 187 -11.01 -11.72 7.44
N GLN A 188 -11.09 -12.14 6.18
CA GLN A 188 -10.87 -13.54 5.80
C GLN A 188 -9.41 -13.94 6.01
N ILE A 189 -8.47 -13.09 5.59
CA ILE A 189 -7.03 -13.32 5.81
C ILE A 189 -6.74 -13.38 7.31
N TRP A 190 -7.34 -12.50 8.13
CA TRP A 190 -7.19 -12.57 9.58
C TRP A 190 -7.78 -13.83 10.20
N LYS A 191 -8.86 -14.39 9.66
CA LYS A 191 -9.44 -15.67 10.12
C LYS A 191 -8.50 -16.84 9.83
N LEU A 192 -7.88 -16.88 8.66
CA LEU A 192 -6.93 -17.93 8.28
C LEU A 192 -5.75 -18.03 9.25
N THR A 193 -5.29 -16.90 9.80
CA THR A 193 -4.21 -16.89 10.80
C THR A 193 -4.64 -17.36 12.18
N LYS A 194 -5.94 -17.24 12.51
CA LYS A 194 -6.47 -17.77 13.79
C LYS A 194 -6.70 -19.27 13.76
N ILE A 195 -6.99 -19.86 12.60
CA ILE A 195 -7.20 -21.31 12.42
C ILE A 195 -5.86 -22.09 12.58
N SER A 196 -4.74 -21.43 12.35
CA SER A 196 -3.40 -21.99 12.58
C SER A 196 -2.98 -22.02 14.08
N LYS A 197 -3.91 -21.84 15.00
CA LYS A 197 -3.76 -22.05 16.45
C LYS A 197 -4.40 -23.37 16.85
#